data_21b7c58de559a9daf9c75ba6ea606667
#
_entry.id   21b7c58de559a9daf9c75ba6ea606667
#
_cell.length_a   1.000
_cell.length_b   1.000
_cell.length_c   1.000
_cell.angle_alpha   90.00
_cell.angle_beta   90.00
_cell.angle_gamma   90.00
#
_symmetry.space_group_name_H-M   'P 1'
#
loop_
_entity.id
_entity.type
_entity.pdbx_description
1 polymer ?
#
loop_
_entity_poly.entity_id
_entity_poly.type
_entity_poly.pdbx_seq_one_letter_code
_entity_poly.pdbx_strand_id
1 'polypeptide(L)'
;MRLGLILGLALMALCAANGAPDAQQSRCVFPRADEVNPSVSATVVKNGGRFDYSYSVTVLADSPKPVSQFAVAASSTDNTPTLLAPLNWLSVISPIGYYAWGVRGQAQGIPRGSSLSGFRVTTSEPPGIVRFLARNRTERPTFPRGEAPETCENAGIVDNSFKGSTVGPQAPPSESPVDLVNHLISLLDESRRLHWIATPGAHQDLLARLEATKRTLASGDTATARGALQTFLDEVSARSCPAQACPGSQPINSSAYAVLFFNAQALLRRL
;
A
#
# COMPACT_ATOMS: atom_id res chain seq x y z
N MET A 1 -52.02 62.74 34.68
CA MET A 1 -53.32 62.48 34.00
C MET A 1 -53.13 61.41 32.93
N ARG A 2 -54.06 60.41 32.92
CA ARG A 2 -54.29 59.33 31.92
C ARG A 2 -53.20 58.28 31.85
N LEU A 3 -53.32 57.19 32.54
CA LEU A 3 -53.92 55.85 32.33
C LEU A 3 -54.00 55.46 30.85
N GLY A 4 -53.21 54.45 30.49
CA GLY A 4 -53.29 53.70 29.26
C GLY A 4 -52.98 52.25 29.55
N LEU A 5 -53.99 51.45 29.81
CA LEU A 5 -54.00 49.99 29.99
C LEU A 5 -53.86 49.33 28.61
N ILE A 6 -52.84 48.53 28.38
CA ILE A 6 -52.77 47.65 27.21
C ILE A 6 -52.58 46.22 27.67
N LEU A 7 -53.66 45.48 27.45
CA LEU A 7 -53.76 44.04 27.55
C LEU A 7 -52.82 43.39 26.51
N GLY A 8 -51.79 42.68 26.94
CA GLY A 8 -50.95 41.88 26.08
C GLY A 8 -51.34 40.40 26.14
N LEU A 9 -51.94 39.90 25.07
CA LEU A 9 -52.30 38.53 24.87
C LEU A 9 -51.01 37.64 24.96
N ALA A 10 -51.00 36.72 25.88
CA ALA A 10 -50.00 35.63 25.91
C ALA A 10 -50.38 34.62 24.83
N LEU A 11 -49.63 34.63 23.71
CA LEU A 11 -49.72 33.62 22.68
C LEU A 11 -48.78 32.49 23.10
N MET A 12 -49.33 31.44 23.70
CA MET A 12 -48.60 30.15 23.89
C MET A 12 -48.37 29.54 22.53
N ALA A 13 -47.14 29.71 22.00
CA ALA A 13 -46.66 28.92 20.90
C ALA A 13 -46.34 27.52 21.42
N LEU A 14 -47.24 26.56 21.19
CA LEU A 14 -46.92 25.14 21.26
C LEU A 14 -45.89 24.85 20.16
N CYS A 15 -44.62 24.86 20.51
CA CYS A 15 -43.60 24.19 19.69
C CYS A 15 -43.89 22.69 19.74
N ALA A 16 -44.67 22.22 18.77
CA ALA A 16 -44.69 20.80 18.43
C ALA A 16 -43.24 20.42 18.05
N ALA A 17 -42.54 19.77 18.97
CA ALA A 17 -41.32 19.07 18.68
C ALA A 17 -41.69 17.92 17.71
N ASN A 18 -41.70 18.25 16.42
CA ASN A 18 -41.58 17.24 15.38
C ASN A 18 -40.21 16.64 15.59
N GLY A 19 -40.14 15.57 16.42
CA GLY A 19 -39.03 14.66 16.43
C GLY A 19 -38.90 14.15 15.00
N ALA A 20 -37.95 14.73 14.27
CA ALA A 20 -37.48 14.11 13.04
C ALA A 20 -37.20 12.65 13.42
N PRO A 21 -37.75 11.66 12.71
CA PRO A 21 -37.35 10.29 12.93
C PRO A 21 -35.82 10.28 12.83
N ASP A 22 -35.15 9.84 13.91
CA ASP A 22 -33.76 9.53 13.86
C ASP A 22 -33.56 8.72 12.56
N ALA A 23 -32.99 9.35 11.57
CA ALA A 23 -32.49 8.66 10.41
C ALA A 23 -31.40 7.74 10.99
N GLN A 24 -31.83 6.58 11.46
CA GLN A 24 -30.94 5.46 11.71
C GLN A 24 -30.21 5.28 10.39
N GLN A 25 -29.06 5.96 10.27
CA GLN A 25 -28.15 5.73 9.16
C GLN A 25 -27.93 4.23 9.13
N SER A 26 -28.61 3.62 8.18
CA SER A 26 -28.52 2.21 7.91
C SER A 26 -27.07 1.90 7.56
N ARG A 27 -26.29 1.50 8.57
CA ARG A 27 -24.88 1.19 8.41
C ARG A 27 -24.74 -0.17 7.74
N CYS A 28 -23.95 -0.22 6.69
CA CYS A 28 -23.51 -1.48 6.12
C CYS A 28 -22.81 -2.29 7.21
N VAL A 29 -23.27 -3.50 7.47
CA VAL A 29 -22.65 -4.40 8.45
C VAL A 29 -21.72 -5.34 7.69
N PHE A 30 -20.44 -5.23 7.97
CA PHE A 30 -19.41 -6.11 7.42
C PHE A 30 -18.96 -7.10 8.49
N PRO A 31 -19.02 -8.41 8.22
CA PRO A 31 -18.38 -9.39 9.08
C PRO A 31 -16.88 -9.12 9.14
N ARG A 32 -16.29 -9.30 10.33
CA ARG A 32 -14.82 -9.15 10.49
C ARG A 32 -14.09 -10.14 9.60
N ALA A 33 -13.16 -9.63 8.82
CA ALA A 33 -12.37 -10.40 7.88
C ALA A 33 -10.84 -10.21 8.09
N ASP A 34 -10.47 -9.37 9.05
CA ASP A 34 -9.11 -9.01 9.42
C ASP A 34 -8.45 -9.99 10.42
N GLU A 35 -9.15 -11.04 10.84
CA GLU A 35 -8.63 -12.07 11.74
C GLU A 35 -7.66 -13.02 11.04
N VAL A 36 -6.62 -12.44 10.43
CA VAL A 36 -5.54 -13.13 9.73
C VAL A 36 -4.20 -12.51 10.13
N ASN A 37 -3.13 -13.32 10.10
CA ASN A 37 -1.78 -12.85 10.36
C ASN A 37 -0.86 -13.22 9.19
N PRO A 38 -0.85 -12.45 8.10
CA PRO A 38 -0.04 -12.71 6.93
C PRO A 38 1.28 -11.96 6.97
N SER A 39 2.30 -12.56 6.36
CA SER A 39 3.53 -11.90 5.92
C SER A 39 3.60 -11.93 4.40
N VAL A 40 4.02 -10.84 3.77
CA VAL A 40 4.13 -10.72 2.31
C VAL A 40 5.57 -10.42 1.94
N SER A 41 6.14 -11.26 1.08
CA SER A 41 7.41 -10.98 0.42
C SER A 41 7.16 -10.62 -1.04
N ALA A 42 7.93 -9.66 -1.56
CA ALA A 42 7.86 -9.23 -2.94
C ALA A 42 9.24 -9.30 -3.60
N THR A 43 9.24 -9.70 -4.88
CA THR A 43 10.39 -9.53 -5.77
C THR A 43 9.97 -8.71 -6.97
N VAL A 44 10.88 -7.86 -7.45
CA VAL A 44 10.64 -7.00 -8.60
C VAL A 44 11.74 -7.23 -9.64
N VAL A 45 11.33 -7.47 -10.87
CA VAL A 45 12.24 -7.59 -12.01
C VAL A 45 11.85 -6.53 -13.03
N LYS A 46 12.85 -5.85 -13.60
CA LYS A 46 12.63 -4.90 -14.67
C LYS A 46 12.89 -5.55 -16.01
N ASN A 47 11.86 -5.62 -16.84
CA ASN A 47 11.90 -6.15 -18.20
C ASN A 47 11.59 -5.04 -19.21
N GLY A 48 12.62 -4.53 -19.89
CA GLY A 48 12.46 -3.38 -20.78
C GLY A 48 11.97 -2.15 -20.03
N GLY A 49 10.82 -1.61 -20.43
CA GLY A 49 10.16 -0.45 -19.80
C GLY A 49 9.18 -0.79 -18.69
N ARG A 50 8.98 -2.08 -18.39
CA ARG A 50 7.98 -2.55 -17.40
C ARG A 50 8.64 -3.21 -16.21
N PHE A 51 7.91 -3.28 -15.11
CA PHE A 51 8.28 -3.96 -13.87
C PHE A 51 7.33 -5.13 -13.61
N ASP A 52 7.91 -6.30 -13.33
CA ASP A 52 7.20 -7.50 -12.93
C ASP A 52 7.30 -7.67 -11.42
N TYR A 53 6.19 -7.47 -10.74
CA TYR A 53 6.05 -7.68 -9.29
C TYR A 53 5.55 -9.09 -9.05
N SER A 54 6.27 -9.87 -8.25
CA SER A 54 5.87 -11.22 -7.85
C SER A 54 5.75 -11.27 -6.33
N TYR A 55 4.59 -11.71 -5.84
CA TYR A 55 4.31 -11.79 -4.41
C TYR A 55 4.19 -13.24 -3.95
N SER A 56 4.68 -13.47 -2.73
CA SER A 56 4.43 -14.66 -1.93
C SER A 56 3.78 -14.24 -0.61
N VAL A 57 2.63 -14.84 -0.32
CA VAL A 57 1.87 -14.58 0.91
C VAL A 57 2.03 -15.79 1.83
N THR A 58 2.58 -15.57 3.01
CA THR A 58 2.71 -16.58 4.08
C THR A 58 1.70 -16.27 5.17
N VAL A 59 0.86 -17.22 5.53
CA VAL A 59 -0.03 -17.12 6.68
C VAL A 59 0.65 -17.76 7.87
N LEU A 60 0.93 -16.96 8.90
CA LEU A 60 1.65 -17.46 10.07
C LEU A 60 0.86 -18.56 10.79
N ALA A 61 1.56 -19.43 11.51
CA ALA A 61 0.94 -20.58 12.17
C ALA A 61 -0.05 -20.19 13.27
N ASP A 62 0.19 -19.05 13.92
CA ASP A 62 -0.66 -18.43 14.93
C ASP A 62 -1.83 -17.61 14.38
N SER A 63 -1.94 -17.49 13.05
CA SER A 63 -3.06 -16.80 12.42
C SER A 63 -4.39 -17.44 12.85
N PRO A 64 -5.39 -16.65 13.30
CA PRO A 64 -6.70 -17.20 13.66
C PRO A 64 -7.39 -17.89 12.48
N LYS A 65 -7.26 -17.35 11.28
CA LYS A 65 -7.93 -17.83 10.07
C LYS A 65 -7.01 -17.88 8.86
N PRO A 66 -7.36 -18.66 7.81
CA PRO A 66 -6.66 -18.68 6.53
C PRO A 66 -6.87 -17.35 5.76
N VAL A 67 -5.98 -17.03 4.82
CA VAL A 67 -6.15 -15.90 3.90
C VAL A 67 -6.84 -16.39 2.62
N SER A 68 -7.98 -15.80 2.28
CA SER A 68 -8.73 -16.11 1.06
C SER A 68 -8.80 -14.95 0.06
N GLN A 69 -8.37 -13.75 0.47
CA GLN A 69 -8.23 -12.59 -0.40
C GLN A 69 -6.94 -11.84 -0.04
N PHE A 70 -6.25 -11.39 -1.07
CA PHE A 70 -5.03 -10.59 -0.98
C PHE A 70 -5.11 -9.45 -1.98
N ALA A 71 -4.68 -8.27 -1.61
CA ALA A 71 -4.67 -7.13 -2.50
C ALA A 71 -3.48 -6.20 -2.22
N VAL A 72 -2.98 -5.56 -3.25
CA VAL A 72 -1.89 -4.57 -3.18
C VAL A 72 -2.41 -3.25 -3.73
N ALA A 73 -2.18 -2.15 -3.03
CA ALA A 73 -2.62 -0.84 -3.49
C ALA A 73 -2.02 -0.53 -4.87
N ALA A 74 -2.89 -0.11 -5.77
CA ALA A 74 -2.55 0.37 -7.09
C ALA A 74 -2.58 1.90 -7.05
N SER A 75 -1.43 2.53 -7.11
CA SER A 75 -1.32 3.97 -7.31
C SER A 75 -0.94 4.21 -8.77
N SER A 76 -1.81 3.80 -9.71
CA SER A 76 -1.37 3.57 -11.07
C SER A 76 -1.89 4.62 -12.04
N THR A 77 -0.95 5.23 -12.76
CA THR A 77 -1.20 5.93 -14.02
C THR A 77 -1.09 4.99 -15.23
N ASP A 78 -0.61 3.74 -15.03
CA ASP A 78 -0.56 2.72 -16.09
C ASP A 78 -1.97 2.21 -16.40
N ASN A 79 -2.45 2.51 -17.59
CA ASN A 79 -3.78 2.10 -18.06
C ASN A 79 -3.86 0.63 -18.50
N THR A 80 -2.73 -0.09 -18.50
CA THR A 80 -2.65 -1.46 -19.02
C THR A 80 -1.86 -2.42 -18.13
N PRO A 81 -2.11 -2.45 -16.80
CA PRO A 81 -1.47 -3.44 -15.96
C PRO A 81 -1.96 -4.85 -16.30
N THR A 82 -1.06 -5.82 -16.20
CA THR A 82 -1.40 -7.24 -16.38
C THR A 82 -1.31 -7.94 -15.03
N LEU A 83 -2.36 -8.70 -14.67
CA LEU A 83 -2.40 -9.47 -13.44
C LEU A 83 -2.38 -10.97 -13.77
N LEU A 84 -1.60 -11.73 -12.99
CA LEU A 84 -1.66 -13.18 -12.96
C LEU A 84 -2.02 -13.65 -11.55
N ALA A 85 -2.75 -14.77 -11.50
CA ALA A 85 -3.20 -15.37 -10.25
C ALA A 85 -2.66 -16.81 -10.13
N PRO A 86 -2.39 -17.31 -8.91
CA PRO A 86 -2.14 -18.72 -8.69
C PRO A 86 -3.33 -19.60 -9.08
N LEU A 87 -3.09 -20.91 -9.20
CA LEU A 87 -4.16 -21.87 -9.46
C LEU A 87 -5.29 -21.72 -8.42
N ASN A 88 -6.53 -21.78 -8.87
CA ASN A 88 -7.75 -21.60 -8.07
C ASN A 88 -7.96 -20.20 -7.46
N TRP A 89 -7.21 -19.20 -7.94
CA TRP A 89 -7.40 -17.80 -7.60
C TRP A 89 -7.85 -17.01 -8.83
N LEU A 90 -8.55 -15.93 -8.60
CA LEU A 90 -8.94 -14.94 -9.62
C LEU A 90 -8.23 -13.64 -9.30
N SER A 91 -7.86 -12.89 -10.34
CA SER A 91 -7.33 -11.53 -10.22
C SER A 91 -8.32 -10.51 -10.76
N VAL A 92 -8.35 -9.33 -10.15
CA VAL A 92 -9.18 -8.19 -10.57
C VAL A 92 -8.48 -6.88 -10.23
N ILE A 93 -8.68 -5.87 -11.08
CA ILE A 93 -8.36 -4.48 -10.75
C ILE A 93 -9.59 -3.92 -10.05
N SER A 94 -9.44 -3.67 -8.75
CA SER A 94 -10.54 -3.17 -7.94
C SER A 94 -10.79 -1.67 -8.22
N PRO A 95 -12.04 -1.23 -8.32
CA PRO A 95 -12.37 0.18 -8.52
C PRO A 95 -11.92 1.10 -7.36
N ILE A 96 -11.59 0.53 -6.21
CA ILE A 96 -11.03 1.27 -5.06
C ILE A 96 -9.51 1.40 -5.08
N GLY A 97 -8.86 1.14 -6.24
CA GLY A 97 -7.42 1.33 -6.39
C GLY A 97 -6.56 0.20 -5.81
N TYR A 98 -6.95 -1.05 -6.02
CA TYR A 98 -6.16 -2.22 -5.63
C TYR A 98 -6.05 -3.23 -6.76
N TYR A 99 -4.89 -3.85 -6.90
CA TYR A 99 -4.72 -5.12 -7.59
C TYR A 99 -5.08 -6.22 -6.59
N ALA A 100 -6.13 -6.96 -6.86
CA ALA A 100 -6.71 -7.88 -5.90
C ALA A 100 -6.79 -9.31 -6.46
N TRP A 101 -6.64 -10.26 -5.55
CA TRP A 101 -6.77 -11.70 -5.82
C TRP A 101 -7.68 -12.31 -4.77
N GLY A 102 -8.53 -13.22 -5.22
CA GLY A 102 -9.43 -13.96 -4.34
C GLY A 102 -9.60 -15.41 -4.77
N VAL A 103 -9.86 -16.30 -3.83
CA VAL A 103 -10.10 -17.71 -4.12
C VAL A 103 -11.35 -17.89 -4.99
N ARG A 104 -11.27 -18.80 -5.97
CA ARG A 104 -12.38 -19.13 -6.87
C ARG A 104 -13.40 -20.03 -6.17
N GLY A 105 -14.64 -19.67 -6.25
CA GLY A 105 -15.77 -20.52 -5.79
C GLY A 105 -15.59 -20.99 -4.35
N GLN A 106 -15.59 -22.29 -4.10
CA GLN A 106 -15.42 -22.93 -2.78
C GLN A 106 -13.98 -23.35 -2.48
N ALA A 107 -12.99 -22.93 -3.31
CA ALA A 107 -11.60 -23.26 -3.04
C ALA A 107 -11.14 -22.73 -1.67
N GLN A 108 -10.24 -23.47 -1.06
CA GLN A 108 -9.62 -23.03 0.19
C GLN A 108 -8.61 -21.92 -0.08
N GLY A 109 -8.54 -20.96 0.85
CA GLY A 109 -7.49 -19.96 0.87
C GLY A 109 -6.14 -20.54 1.27
N ILE A 110 -5.18 -19.67 1.57
CA ILE A 110 -3.86 -20.05 2.08
C ILE A 110 -4.02 -20.52 3.52
N PRO A 111 -3.75 -21.79 3.84
CA PRO A 111 -3.89 -22.29 5.20
C PRO A 111 -2.89 -21.65 6.17
N ARG A 112 -3.17 -21.72 7.45
CA ARG A 112 -2.24 -21.33 8.52
C ARG A 112 -0.95 -22.13 8.44
N GLY A 113 0.19 -21.50 8.66
CA GLY A 113 1.51 -22.11 8.56
C GLY A 113 1.96 -22.40 7.13
N SER A 114 1.25 -21.89 6.11
CA SER A 114 1.53 -22.16 4.69
C SER A 114 1.79 -20.89 3.91
N SER A 115 2.44 -21.06 2.76
CA SER A 115 2.74 -19.98 1.83
C SER A 115 2.18 -20.28 0.45
N LEU A 116 1.80 -19.23 -0.28
CA LEU A 116 1.38 -19.31 -1.67
C LEU A 116 2.05 -18.20 -2.47
N SER A 117 2.69 -18.56 -3.57
CA SER A 117 3.31 -17.65 -4.55
C SER A 117 2.52 -17.63 -5.86
N GLY A 118 2.91 -16.73 -6.77
CA GLY A 118 2.31 -16.66 -8.10
C GLY A 118 1.30 -15.53 -8.30
N PHE A 119 1.13 -14.69 -7.29
CA PHE A 119 0.45 -13.40 -7.44
C PHE A 119 1.37 -12.44 -8.18
N ARG A 120 0.96 -11.91 -9.34
CA ARG A 120 1.83 -11.05 -10.14
C ARG A 120 1.10 -9.84 -10.67
N VAL A 121 1.86 -8.74 -10.79
CA VAL A 121 1.45 -7.51 -11.49
C VAL A 121 2.60 -7.11 -12.41
N THR A 122 2.28 -6.82 -13.67
CA THR A 122 3.23 -6.22 -14.62
C THR A 122 2.72 -4.83 -14.99
N THR A 123 3.55 -3.81 -14.79
CA THR A 123 3.20 -2.40 -15.00
C THR A 123 4.43 -1.59 -15.41
N SER A 124 4.24 -0.39 -15.96
CA SER A 124 5.31 0.58 -16.26
C SER A 124 5.80 1.36 -15.04
N GLU A 125 5.08 1.30 -13.93
CA GLU A 125 5.40 2.09 -12.75
C GLU A 125 6.53 1.48 -11.91
N PRO A 126 7.44 2.34 -11.40
CA PRO A 126 8.54 1.90 -10.54
C PRO A 126 8.03 1.41 -9.19
N PRO A 127 8.85 0.62 -8.46
CA PRO A 127 8.48 0.13 -7.15
C PRO A 127 8.47 1.23 -6.09
N GLY A 128 7.42 1.24 -5.28
CA GLY A 128 7.29 2.04 -4.06
C GLY A 128 6.87 1.18 -2.88
N ILE A 129 6.73 1.81 -1.72
CA ILE A 129 6.19 1.16 -0.51
C ILE A 129 4.69 1.43 -0.47
N VAL A 130 3.91 0.38 -0.63
CA VAL A 130 2.46 0.47 -0.74
C VAL A 130 1.77 -0.40 0.31
N ARG A 131 0.50 -0.08 0.57
CA ARG A 131 -0.33 -0.91 1.45
C ARG A 131 -0.72 -2.21 0.76
N PHE A 132 -0.72 -3.30 1.52
CA PHE A 132 -1.46 -4.49 1.14
C PHE A 132 -2.64 -4.74 2.09
N LEU A 133 -3.63 -5.45 1.59
CA LEU A 133 -4.77 -5.95 2.34
C LEU A 133 -4.78 -7.47 2.27
N ALA A 134 -5.10 -8.11 3.39
CA ALA A 134 -5.37 -9.54 3.42
C ALA A 134 -6.60 -9.81 4.30
N ARG A 135 -7.40 -10.80 3.90
CA ARG A 135 -8.61 -11.13 4.62
C ARG A 135 -9.00 -12.60 4.46
N ASN A 136 -9.72 -13.10 5.43
CA ASN A 136 -10.37 -14.38 5.31
C ASN A 136 -11.69 -14.27 4.54
N ARG A 137 -12.24 -15.41 4.16
CA ARG A 137 -13.60 -15.49 3.63
C ARG A 137 -14.59 -15.27 4.76
N THR A 138 -15.54 -14.38 4.53
CA THR A 138 -16.62 -14.10 5.46
C THR A 138 -17.97 -14.36 4.78
N GLU A 139 -19.03 -14.35 5.58
CA GLU A 139 -20.38 -14.23 5.07
C GLU A 139 -20.55 -12.95 4.26
N ARG A 140 -21.57 -12.91 3.42
CA ARG A 140 -21.85 -11.71 2.63
C ARG A 140 -22.19 -10.56 3.57
N PRO A 141 -21.74 -9.34 3.25
CA PRO A 141 -22.18 -8.15 3.97
C PRO A 141 -23.72 -8.04 3.94
N THR A 142 -24.28 -7.51 5.00
CA THR A 142 -25.71 -7.19 5.03
C THR A 142 -25.86 -5.73 4.64
N PHE A 143 -26.67 -5.47 3.62
CA PHE A 143 -26.93 -4.12 3.13
C PHE A 143 -28.32 -3.66 3.60
N PRO A 144 -28.46 -2.37 3.95
CA PRO A 144 -29.77 -1.78 4.17
C PRO A 144 -30.60 -1.80 2.90
N ARG A 145 -31.92 -1.88 3.03
CA ARG A 145 -32.83 -1.81 1.88
C ARG A 145 -32.69 -0.44 1.21
N GLY A 146 -32.35 -0.43 -0.08
CA GLY A 146 -32.31 0.76 -0.92
C GLY A 146 -30.94 1.40 -1.12
N GLU A 147 -29.89 0.94 -0.47
CA GLU A 147 -28.52 1.39 -0.76
C GLU A 147 -27.86 0.56 -1.87
N ALA A 148 -27.08 1.23 -2.72
CA ALA A 148 -26.30 0.55 -3.74
C ALA A 148 -25.21 -0.31 -3.06
N PRO A 149 -25.15 -1.63 -3.31
CA PRO A 149 -24.18 -2.52 -2.69
C PRO A 149 -22.73 -2.04 -2.85
N GLU A 150 -22.42 -1.44 -3.98
CA GLU A 150 -21.06 -1.02 -4.37
C GLU A 150 -20.44 0.02 -3.45
N THR A 151 -21.21 1.01 -2.96
CA THR A 151 -20.70 2.05 -2.06
C THR A 151 -20.37 1.49 -0.68
N CYS A 152 -21.19 0.58 -0.21
CA CYS A 152 -21.00 -0.14 1.05
C CYS A 152 -19.81 -1.10 0.98
N GLU A 153 -19.74 -1.94 -0.05
CA GLU A 153 -18.68 -2.95 -0.18
C GLU A 153 -17.30 -2.31 -0.18
N ASN A 154 -17.12 -1.21 -0.91
CA ASN A 154 -15.83 -0.58 -1.09
C ASN A 154 -15.25 -0.01 0.23
N ALA A 155 -16.07 0.65 1.05
CA ALA A 155 -15.64 1.17 2.34
C ALA A 155 -15.33 0.02 3.33
N GLY A 156 -16.19 -0.98 3.41
CA GLY A 156 -16.04 -2.08 4.34
C GLY A 156 -14.89 -3.03 4.04
N ILE A 157 -14.48 -3.19 2.78
CA ILE A 157 -13.35 -4.05 2.40
C ILE A 157 -12.06 -3.54 3.04
N VAL A 158 -11.77 -2.23 2.92
CA VAL A 158 -10.53 -1.66 3.46
C VAL A 158 -10.51 -1.70 4.98
N ASP A 159 -11.64 -1.37 5.63
CA ASP A 159 -11.70 -1.26 7.08
C ASP A 159 -11.67 -2.63 7.79
N ASN A 160 -12.25 -3.65 7.18
CA ASN A 160 -12.31 -5.01 7.73
C ASN A 160 -11.25 -5.95 7.14
N SER A 161 -10.14 -5.43 6.64
CA SER A 161 -9.00 -6.23 6.20
C SER A 161 -7.78 -6.00 7.11
N PHE A 162 -6.97 -7.03 7.25
CA PHE A 162 -5.61 -6.86 7.78
C PHE A 162 -4.83 -5.92 6.84
N LYS A 163 -4.07 -5.00 7.41
CA LYS A 163 -3.32 -3.99 6.68
C LYS A 163 -1.83 -4.12 6.98
N GLY A 164 -1.02 -4.17 5.93
CA GLY A 164 0.44 -4.18 6.05
C GLY A 164 1.09 -3.39 4.93
N SER A 165 2.42 -3.39 4.90
CA SER A 165 3.22 -2.73 3.86
C SER A 165 3.96 -3.77 3.03
N THR A 166 4.04 -3.53 1.71
CA THR A 166 4.81 -4.34 0.77
C THR A 166 5.36 -3.46 -0.35
N VAL A 167 6.17 -4.02 -1.22
CA VAL A 167 6.56 -3.34 -2.46
C VAL A 167 5.44 -3.46 -3.48
N GLY A 168 5.14 -2.36 -4.16
CA GLY A 168 4.16 -2.35 -5.24
C GLY A 168 4.37 -1.19 -6.19
N PRO A 169 3.60 -1.13 -7.30
CA PRO A 169 3.68 -0.05 -8.25
C PRO A 169 3.30 1.29 -7.62
N GLN A 170 4.14 2.29 -7.80
CA GLN A 170 3.88 3.64 -7.30
C GLN A 170 4.55 4.67 -8.20
N ALA A 171 3.77 5.59 -8.75
CA ALA A 171 4.32 6.71 -9.47
C ALA A 171 5.17 7.59 -8.54
N PRO A 172 6.34 8.07 -8.97
CA PRO A 172 7.13 8.98 -8.18
C PRO A 172 6.38 10.31 -7.98
N PRO A 173 6.54 10.97 -6.82
CA PRO A 173 5.75 12.16 -6.47
C PRO A 173 6.13 13.40 -7.28
N SER A 174 7.29 13.42 -7.92
CA SER A 174 7.84 14.56 -8.66
C SER A 174 8.79 14.10 -9.75
N GLU A 175 9.06 15.00 -10.72
CA GLU A 175 10.09 14.83 -11.75
C GLU A 175 11.39 15.59 -11.45
N SER A 176 11.39 16.48 -10.45
CA SER A 176 12.59 17.23 -10.04
C SER A 176 13.65 16.27 -9.47
N PRO A 177 14.93 16.35 -9.91
CA PRO A 177 15.99 15.50 -9.36
C PRO A 177 16.15 15.62 -7.86
N VAL A 178 16.02 16.80 -7.28
CA VAL A 178 16.14 17.03 -5.82
C VAL A 178 14.97 16.36 -5.07
N ASP A 179 13.75 16.46 -5.60
CA ASP A 179 12.58 15.81 -4.99
C ASP A 179 12.66 14.30 -5.10
N LEU A 180 13.24 13.77 -6.19
CA LEU A 180 13.48 12.34 -6.32
C LEU A 180 14.52 11.82 -5.32
N VAL A 181 15.56 12.61 -4.98
CA VAL A 181 16.48 12.27 -3.90
C VAL A 181 15.76 12.31 -2.54
N ASN A 182 14.92 13.31 -2.28
CA ASN A 182 14.11 13.36 -1.06
C ASN A 182 13.17 12.15 -0.97
N HIS A 183 12.58 11.75 -2.08
CA HIS A 183 11.75 10.54 -2.14
C HIS A 183 12.56 9.28 -1.83
N LEU A 184 13.79 9.14 -2.38
CA LEU A 184 14.69 8.02 -2.06
C LEU A 184 15.05 7.99 -0.58
N ILE A 185 15.30 9.14 0.06
CA ILE A 185 15.55 9.25 1.51
C ILE A 185 14.31 8.75 2.28
N SER A 186 13.10 9.17 1.88
CA SER A 186 11.87 8.70 2.51
C SER A 186 11.67 7.19 2.37
N LEU A 187 11.97 6.61 1.19
CA LEU A 187 11.92 5.16 0.97
C LEU A 187 12.95 4.40 1.82
N LEU A 188 14.15 4.98 1.99
CA LEU A 188 15.21 4.43 2.83
C LEU A 188 14.78 4.37 4.31
N ASP A 189 14.26 5.49 4.84
CA ASP A 189 13.79 5.60 6.22
C ASP A 189 12.62 4.64 6.50
N GLU A 190 11.66 4.58 5.58
CA GLU A 190 10.52 3.68 5.69
C GLU A 190 10.96 2.21 5.60
N SER A 191 11.91 1.88 4.72
CA SER A 191 12.49 0.54 4.63
C SER A 191 13.18 0.14 5.94
N ARG A 192 13.82 1.08 6.62
CA ARG A 192 14.40 0.84 7.96
C ARG A 192 13.31 0.59 9.00
N ARG A 193 12.25 1.40 9.01
CA ARG A 193 11.09 1.26 9.91
C ARG A 193 10.36 -0.08 9.73
N LEU A 194 10.30 -0.56 8.50
CA LEU A 194 9.70 -1.86 8.14
C LEU A 194 10.65 -3.05 8.38
N HIS A 195 11.85 -2.84 8.93
CA HIS A 195 12.88 -3.87 9.13
C HIS A 195 13.36 -4.53 7.82
N TRP A 196 13.18 -3.87 6.67
CA TRP A 196 13.72 -4.32 5.38
C TRP A 196 15.22 -4.04 5.27
N ILE A 197 15.73 -3.11 6.08
CA ILE A 197 17.15 -2.87 6.33
C ILE A 197 17.45 -3.31 7.76
N ALA A 198 18.24 -4.37 7.91
CA ALA A 198 18.43 -5.03 9.19
C ALA A 198 19.32 -4.23 10.15
N THR A 199 20.38 -3.59 9.64
CA THR A 199 21.40 -2.94 10.46
C THR A 199 21.32 -1.41 10.41
N PRO A 200 21.47 -0.71 11.58
CA PRO A 200 21.53 0.75 11.61
C PRO A 200 22.68 1.32 10.76
N GLY A 201 23.85 0.65 10.75
CA GLY A 201 25.01 1.10 9.98
C GLY A 201 24.74 1.13 8.48
N ALA A 202 24.09 0.09 7.91
CA ALA A 202 23.73 0.09 6.50
C ALA A 202 22.78 1.25 6.13
N HIS A 203 21.81 1.57 7.00
CA HIS A 203 20.92 2.71 6.80
C HIS A 203 21.70 4.04 6.83
N GLN A 204 22.56 4.25 7.83
CA GLN A 204 23.32 5.49 7.99
C GLN A 204 24.28 5.75 6.82
N ASP A 205 24.98 4.70 6.34
CA ASP A 205 25.89 4.81 5.20
C ASP A 205 25.13 5.22 3.93
N LEU A 206 24.01 4.58 3.64
CA LEU A 206 23.17 4.89 2.48
C LEU A 206 22.57 6.29 2.58
N LEU A 207 22.12 6.70 3.76
CA LEU A 207 21.57 8.03 4.01
C LEU A 207 22.63 9.11 3.76
N ALA A 208 23.86 8.92 4.27
CA ALA A 208 24.95 9.86 4.06
C ALA A 208 25.25 10.11 2.56
N ARG A 209 25.14 9.05 1.73
CA ARG A 209 25.34 9.15 0.29
C ARG A 209 24.20 9.91 -0.40
N LEU A 210 22.96 9.65 -0.04
CA LEU A 210 21.81 10.38 -0.59
C LEU A 210 21.85 11.86 -0.20
N GLU A 211 22.22 12.17 1.05
CA GLU A 211 22.38 13.55 1.50
C GLU A 211 23.56 14.26 0.78
N ALA A 212 24.65 13.55 0.47
CA ALA A 212 25.72 14.09 -0.37
C ALA A 212 25.23 14.36 -1.80
N THR A 213 24.51 13.41 -2.40
CA THR A 213 23.89 13.58 -3.72
C THR A 213 22.96 14.80 -3.77
N LYS A 214 22.13 14.97 -2.73
CA LYS A 214 21.22 16.12 -2.60
C LYS A 214 21.96 17.44 -2.58
N ARG A 215 23.04 17.55 -1.79
CA ARG A 215 23.86 18.77 -1.70
C ARG A 215 24.52 19.11 -3.04
N THR A 216 25.07 18.13 -3.75
CA THR A 216 25.71 18.34 -5.05
C THR A 216 24.69 18.74 -6.14
N LEU A 217 23.47 18.17 -6.11
CA LEU A 217 22.38 18.61 -7.00
C LEU A 217 21.96 20.05 -6.70
N ALA A 218 21.85 20.42 -5.43
CA ALA A 218 21.48 21.78 -5.04
C ALA A 218 22.53 22.83 -5.46
N SER A 219 23.82 22.45 -5.56
CA SER A 219 24.89 23.31 -6.09
C SER A 219 24.99 23.31 -7.62
N GLY A 220 24.19 22.53 -8.32
CA GLY A 220 24.23 22.42 -9.79
C GLY A 220 25.30 21.46 -10.32
N ASP A 221 26.07 20.79 -9.46
CA ASP A 221 27.10 19.83 -9.86
C ASP A 221 26.51 18.45 -10.17
N THR A 222 25.90 18.35 -11.34
CA THR A 222 25.25 17.12 -11.82
C THR A 222 26.26 15.98 -12.03
N ALA A 223 27.51 16.28 -12.42
CA ALA A 223 28.52 15.24 -12.66
C ALA A 223 28.91 14.53 -11.35
N THR A 224 29.19 15.28 -10.29
CA THR A 224 29.49 14.72 -8.96
C THR A 224 28.26 14.01 -8.37
N ALA A 225 27.06 14.58 -8.55
CA ALA A 225 25.83 13.93 -8.09
C ALA A 225 25.60 12.58 -8.76
N ARG A 226 25.86 12.47 -10.07
CA ARG A 226 25.79 11.21 -10.83
C ARG A 226 26.76 10.17 -10.28
N GLY A 227 28.02 10.56 -9.99
CA GLY A 227 29.01 9.66 -9.39
C GLY A 227 28.61 9.16 -7.99
N ALA A 228 28.11 10.06 -7.14
CA ALA A 228 27.62 9.71 -5.81
C ALA A 228 26.42 8.73 -5.87
N LEU A 229 25.51 8.95 -6.80
CA LEU A 229 24.34 8.09 -7.00
C LEU A 229 24.72 6.72 -7.56
N GLN A 230 25.74 6.65 -8.45
CA GLN A 230 26.27 5.37 -8.91
C GLN A 230 26.88 4.58 -7.76
N THR A 231 27.65 5.24 -6.88
CA THR A 231 28.22 4.61 -5.68
C THR A 231 27.11 4.11 -4.75
N PHE A 232 26.00 4.85 -4.60
CA PHE A 232 24.84 4.41 -3.85
C PHE A 232 24.25 3.12 -4.45
N LEU A 233 24.06 3.05 -5.77
CA LEU A 233 23.54 1.86 -6.47
C LEU A 233 24.44 0.63 -6.26
N ASP A 234 25.75 0.82 -6.37
CA ASP A 234 26.73 -0.25 -6.19
C ASP A 234 26.69 -0.78 -4.74
N GLU A 235 26.52 0.11 -3.76
CA GLU A 235 26.44 -0.23 -2.35
C GLU A 235 25.12 -0.94 -2.00
N VAL A 236 23.98 -0.48 -2.54
CA VAL A 236 22.70 -1.18 -2.41
C VAL A 236 22.81 -2.58 -2.99
N SER A 237 23.42 -2.74 -4.16
CA SER A 237 23.61 -4.03 -4.82
C SER A 237 24.52 -4.97 -4.02
N ALA A 238 25.64 -4.45 -3.48
CA ALA A 238 26.60 -5.24 -2.71
C ALA A 238 26.04 -5.73 -1.36
N ARG A 239 25.13 -4.96 -0.75
CA ARG A 239 24.54 -5.27 0.57
C ARG A 239 23.20 -5.99 0.49
N SER A 240 22.69 -6.22 -0.70
CA SER A 240 21.38 -6.81 -0.91
C SER A 240 21.47 -8.19 -1.56
N CYS A 241 20.35 -8.89 -1.44
CA CYS A 241 20.11 -10.08 -2.22
C CYS A 241 18.79 -9.89 -3.00
N PRO A 242 18.85 -9.71 -4.31
CA PRO A 242 17.66 -9.51 -5.13
C PRO A 242 16.77 -10.75 -5.26
N ALA A 243 17.30 -11.94 -4.92
CA ALA A 243 16.57 -13.21 -4.97
C ALA A 243 15.90 -13.53 -3.62
N GLN A 244 14.80 -14.31 -3.65
CA GLN A 244 14.08 -14.72 -2.42
C GLN A 244 14.89 -15.65 -1.50
N ALA A 245 15.89 -16.36 -2.05
CA ALA A 245 16.74 -17.28 -1.33
C ALA A 245 18.16 -16.73 -1.22
N CYS A 246 18.41 -15.90 -0.22
CA CYS A 246 19.74 -15.38 0.04
C CYS A 246 20.45 -16.24 1.08
N PRO A 247 21.67 -16.70 0.83
CA PRO A 247 22.49 -17.30 1.86
C PRO A 247 22.95 -16.23 2.86
N GLY A 248 22.54 -16.38 4.12
CA GLY A 248 22.95 -15.48 5.21
C GLY A 248 22.07 -14.24 5.42
N SER A 249 22.31 -13.53 6.49
CA SER A 249 21.60 -12.28 6.84
C SER A 249 22.20 -11.10 6.06
N GLN A 250 21.69 -10.85 4.86
CA GLN A 250 22.02 -9.62 4.16
C GLN A 250 21.39 -8.42 4.86
N PRO A 251 22.11 -7.29 4.98
CA PRO A 251 21.61 -6.11 5.65
C PRO A 251 20.40 -5.46 4.94
N ILE A 252 20.21 -5.72 3.64
CA ILE A 252 19.14 -5.20 2.80
C ILE A 252 18.37 -6.37 2.16
N ASN A 253 17.08 -6.50 2.42
CA ASN A 253 16.25 -7.54 1.81
C ASN A 253 15.80 -7.17 0.38
N SER A 254 15.13 -8.10 -0.32
CA SER A 254 14.64 -7.90 -1.69
C SER A 254 13.67 -6.72 -1.83
N SER A 255 12.87 -6.43 -0.81
CA SER A 255 11.91 -5.31 -0.82
C SER A 255 12.64 -3.96 -0.78
N ALA A 256 13.57 -3.78 0.17
CA ALA A 256 14.38 -2.56 0.23
C ALA A 256 15.25 -2.40 -1.03
N TYR A 257 15.85 -3.50 -1.51
CA TYR A 257 16.58 -3.47 -2.79
C TYR A 257 15.71 -2.91 -3.92
N ALA A 258 14.53 -3.44 -4.12
CA ALA A 258 13.66 -3.02 -5.22
C ALA A 258 13.33 -1.53 -5.15
N VAL A 259 12.87 -1.03 -4.01
CA VAL A 259 12.47 0.38 -3.90
C VAL A 259 13.66 1.34 -3.98
N LEU A 260 14.82 0.97 -3.46
CA LEU A 260 15.99 1.85 -3.50
C LEU A 260 16.70 1.80 -4.87
N PHE A 261 16.97 0.59 -5.38
CA PHE A 261 17.75 0.40 -6.59
C PHE A 261 17.04 0.96 -7.82
N PHE A 262 15.78 0.60 -8.04
CA PHE A 262 15.09 1.01 -9.28
C PHE A 262 14.75 2.49 -9.29
N ASN A 263 14.44 3.12 -8.16
CA ASN A 263 14.22 4.56 -8.09
C ASN A 263 15.52 5.35 -8.25
N ALA A 264 16.62 4.91 -7.64
CA ALA A 264 17.94 5.52 -7.86
C ALA A 264 18.40 5.38 -9.33
N GLN A 265 18.18 4.21 -9.93
CA GLN A 265 18.46 3.99 -11.35
C GLN A 265 17.60 4.90 -12.27
N ALA A 266 16.34 5.14 -11.90
CA ALA A 266 15.48 6.06 -12.62
C ALA A 266 15.96 7.53 -12.51
N LEU A 267 16.39 7.94 -11.32
CA LEU A 267 17.00 9.25 -11.10
C LEU A 267 18.30 9.41 -11.88
N LEU A 268 19.19 8.41 -11.85
CA LEU A 268 20.45 8.44 -12.57
C LEU A 268 20.29 8.68 -14.08
N ARG A 269 19.22 8.17 -14.69
CA ARG A 269 18.92 8.40 -16.11
C ARG A 269 18.42 9.81 -16.42
N ARG A 270 17.95 10.56 -15.41
CA ARG A 270 17.46 11.95 -15.55
C ARG A 270 18.55 12.99 -15.31
N LEU A 271 19.66 12.60 -14.68
CA LEU A 271 20.86 13.43 -14.49
C LEU A 271 21.78 13.36 -15.69
#